data_cfd3254eb590edf647679b55da54039e
#
_entry.id   cfd3254eb590edf647679b55da54039e
#
_cell.length_a   1.000
_cell.length_b   1.000
_cell.length_c   1.000
_cell.angle_alpha   90.00
_cell.angle_beta   90.00
_cell.angle_gamma   90.00
#
_symmetry.space_group_name_H-M   'P 1'
#
loop_
_entity.id
_entity.type
_entity.pdbx_description
1 polymer ?
#
loop_
_entity_poly.entity_id
_entity_poly.type
_entity_poly.pdbx_seq_one_letter_code
_entity_poly.pdbx_strand_id
1 'polypeptide(L)'
;MAKQKTSTQASAVVTGAGSGIGRAFALELAARGGRVICADINLVTAQETVDLIAAKGGQAHALRCDVSQLAEVEALADQAEAWLGGPVDLVINNAGVGAGGQLVGDMPMADWQWALGINLWGVIHGCHVFAPRLRTLGRGGIINVCSTASFAAAPRMGAYNVSKAAALALSETLSAEMAGTGIAVTALCPTFVKTNIARDGRISEGSSRLAEKIMDLIGFAPERVAKTTLDALDKNQLYVLPQFDARMIWRSKRLAPALYARGAGLINRYAGSSL
;
A
#
# COMPACT_ATOMS: atom_id res chain seq x y z
N MET A 1 16.76 -2.27 -28.14
CA MET A 1 15.49 -2.88 -27.73
C MET A 1 14.86 -2.05 -26.62
N ALA A 2 13.58 -1.72 -26.72
CA ALA A 2 12.87 -1.02 -25.62
C ALA A 2 12.88 -1.93 -24.38
N LYS A 3 13.25 -1.37 -23.23
CA LYS A 3 13.25 -2.11 -21.94
C LYS A 3 11.81 -2.57 -21.68
N GLN A 4 11.61 -3.88 -21.46
CA GLN A 4 10.31 -4.44 -21.11
C GLN A 4 9.80 -3.74 -19.84
N LYS A 5 8.53 -3.31 -19.85
CA LYS A 5 7.90 -2.68 -18.69
C LYS A 5 7.67 -3.70 -17.60
N THR A 6 8.06 -3.38 -16.37
CA THR A 6 7.94 -4.27 -15.21
C THR A 6 6.49 -4.68 -14.93
N SER A 7 5.53 -3.79 -15.22
CA SER A 7 4.10 -4.05 -14.98
C SER A 7 3.37 -4.80 -16.12
N THR A 8 4.05 -5.09 -17.22
CA THR A 8 3.44 -5.78 -18.38
C THR A 8 3.81 -7.26 -18.37
N GLN A 9 2.83 -8.15 -18.48
CA GLN A 9 3.01 -9.61 -18.39
C GLN A 9 3.71 -10.06 -17.10
N ALA A 10 3.51 -9.33 -16.00
CA ALA A 10 4.14 -9.60 -14.73
C ALA A 10 3.62 -10.89 -14.09
N SER A 11 4.51 -11.63 -13.46
CA SER A 11 4.21 -12.68 -12.48
C SER A 11 4.10 -12.03 -11.10
N ALA A 12 2.90 -11.63 -10.70
CA ALA A 12 2.70 -10.68 -9.62
C ALA A 12 2.06 -11.28 -8.36
N VAL A 13 2.48 -10.78 -7.19
CA VAL A 13 1.81 -10.99 -5.90
C VAL A 13 1.24 -9.66 -5.43
N VAL A 14 -0.03 -9.62 -5.06
CA VAL A 14 -0.69 -8.45 -4.47
C VAL A 14 -1.28 -8.84 -3.13
N THR A 15 -0.84 -8.21 -2.04
CA THR A 15 -1.41 -8.41 -0.71
C THR A 15 -2.57 -7.44 -0.45
N GLY A 16 -3.59 -7.87 0.33
CA GLY A 16 -4.81 -7.11 0.49
C GLY A 16 -5.60 -6.98 -0.82
N ALA A 17 -5.54 -8.01 -1.67
CA ALA A 17 -6.13 -8.00 -3.01
C ALA A 17 -7.65 -8.18 -3.01
N GLY A 18 -8.26 -8.47 -1.87
CA GLY A 18 -9.70 -8.68 -1.74
C GLY A 18 -10.56 -7.43 -1.94
N SER A 19 -9.99 -6.22 -1.81
CA SER A 19 -10.76 -4.97 -1.93
C SER A 19 -9.89 -3.77 -2.33
N GLY A 20 -10.54 -2.62 -2.57
CA GLY A 20 -9.92 -1.31 -2.70
C GLY A 20 -8.75 -1.23 -3.69
N ILE A 21 -7.64 -0.66 -3.24
CA ILE A 21 -6.45 -0.44 -4.07
C ILE A 21 -5.82 -1.78 -4.48
N GLY A 22 -5.80 -2.79 -3.59
CA GLY A 22 -5.25 -4.11 -3.89
C GLY A 22 -6.01 -4.82 -5.01
N ARG A 23 -7.35 -4.83 -4.94
CA ARG A 23 -8.20 -5.36 -6.03
C ARG A 23 -7.94 -4.62 -7.33
N ALA A 24 -7.83 -3.29 -7.28
CA ALA A 24 -7.56 -2.47 -8.47
C ALA A 24 -6.18 -2.78 -9.08
N PHE A 25 -5.15 -3.00 -8.28
CA PHE A 25 -3.85 -3.45 -8.77
C PHE A 25 -3.95 -4.82 -9.45
N ALA A 26 -4.62 -5.78 -8.83
CA ALA A 26 -4.77 -7.12 -9.40
C ALA A 26 -5.49 -7.09 -10.76
N LEU A 27 -6.59 -6.34 -10.85
CA LEU A 27 -7.34 -6.16 -12.09
C LEU A 27 -6.52 -5.47 -13.19
N GLU A 28 -5.78 -4.41 -12.87
CA GLU A 28 -4.95 -3.68 -13.83
C GLU A 28 -3.76 -4.52 -14.30
N LEU A 29 -3.11 -5.29 -13.42
CA LEU A 29 -2.03 -6.20 -13.78
C LEU A 29 -2.51 -7.32 -14.72
N ALA A 30 -3.66 -7.91 -14.43
CA ALA A 30 -4.26 -8.90 -15.31
C ALA A 30 -4.62 -8.31 -16.69
N ALA A 31 -5.15 -7.06 -16.73
CA ALA A 31 -5.43 -6.35 -17.98
C ALA A 31 -4.16 -6.04 -18.79
N ARG A 32 -2.98 -5.93 -18.12
CA ARG A 32 -1.66 -5.81 -18.76
C ARG A 32 -1.06 -7.15 -19.18
N GLY A 33 -1.86 -8.23 -19.13
CA GLY A 33 -1.44 -9.59 -19.51
C GLY A 33 -0.62 -10.32 -18.44
N GLY A 34 -0.61 -9.82 -17.20
CA GLY A 34 0.06 -10.46 -16.08
C GLY A 34 -0.73 -11.64 -15.50
N ARG A 35 -0.01 -12.49 -14.76
CA ARG A 35 -0.58 -13.57 -13.93
C ARG A 35 -0.49 -13.14 -12.47
N VAL A 36 -1.60 -13.16 -11.74
CA VAL A 36 -1.69 -12.46 -10.45
C VAL A 36 -2.09 -13.41 -9.33
N ILE A 37 -1.28 -13.43 -8.27
CA ILE A 37 -1.67 -13.98 -6.98
C ILE A 37 -2.39 -12.90 -6.17
N CYS A 38 -3.67 -13.13 -5.91
CA CYS A 38 -4.51 -12.29 -5.06
C CYS A 38 -4.41 -12.81 -3.61
N ALA A 39 -3.52 -12.24 -2.81
CA ALA A 39 -3.35 -12.62 -1.41
C ALA A 39 -4.18 -11.71 -0.50
N ASP A 40 -4.94 -12.31 0.43
CA ASP A 40 -5.73 -11.57 1.42
C ASP A 40 -5.92 -12.42 2.69
N ILE A 41 -6.13 -11.78 3.82
CA ILE A 41 -6.52 -12.49 5.05
C ILE A 41 -7.91 -13.11 4.90
N ASN A 42 -8.77 -12.48 4.12
CA ASN A 42 -10.09 -12.96 3.74
C ASN A 42 -10.05 -13.61 2.34
N LEU A 43 -9.95 -14.94 2.33
CA LEU A 43 -9.89 -15.72 1.09
C LEU A 43 -11.12 -15.52 0.19
N VAL A 44 -12.30 -15.28 0.77
CA VAL A 44 -13.54 -15.09 -0.01
C VAL A 44 -13.44 -13.84 -0.89
N THR A 45 -13.03 -12.71 -0.31
CA THR A 45 -12.88 -11.46 -1.07
C THR A 45 -11.72 -11.50 -2.08
N ALA A 46 -10.66 -12.27 -1.76
CA ALA A 46 -9.59 -12.56 -2.73
C ALA A 46 -10.11 -13.37 -3.93
N GLN A 47 -10.96 -14.38 -3.66
CA GLN A 47 -11.58 -15.17 -4.72
C GLN A 47 -12.51 -14.35 -5.58
N GLU A 48 -13.32 -13.44 -5.02
CA GLU A 48 -14.12 -12.49 -5.80
C GLU A 48 -13.26 -11.71 -6.81
N THR A 49 -12.06 -11.28 -6.39
CA THR A 49 -11.12 -10.58 -7.28
C THR A 49 -10.63 -11.48 -8.40
N VAL A 50 -10.32 -12.74 -8.10
CA VAL A 50 -9.95 -13.75 -9.10
C VAL A 50 -11.08 -13.95 -10.11
N ASP A 51 -12.32 -14.07 -9.64
CA ASP A 51 -13.49 -14.28 -10.51
C ASP A 51 -13.71 -13.08 -11.44
N LEU A 52 -13.50 -11.85 -10.94
CA LEU A 52 -13.55 -10.63 -11.76
C LEU A 52 -12.45 -10.61 -12.85
N ILE A 53 -11.26 -11.13 -12.55
CA ILE A 53 -10.16 -11.25 -13.49
C ILE A 53 -10.49 -12.33 -14.54
N ALA A 54 -10.96 -13.50 -14.10
CA ALA A 54 -11.31 -14.61 -14.98
C ALA A 54 -12.45 -14.24 -15.94
N ALA A 55 -13.45 -13.50 -15.47
CA ALA A 55 -14.55 -12.99 -16.30
C ALA A 55 -14.07 -12.08 -17.45
N LYS A 56 -12.86 -11.53 -17.36
CA LYS A 56 -12.21 -10.71 -18.40
C LYS A 56 -11.13 -11.48 -19.18
N GLY A 57 -11.05 -12.81 -19.00
CA GLY A 57 -10.07 -13.67 -19.67
C GLY A 57 -8.65 -13.59 -19.09
N GLY A 58 -8.46 -12.98 -17.94
CA GLY A 58 -7.17 -12.92 -17.24
C GLY A 58 -6.90 -14.17 -16.39
N GLN A 59 -5.70 -14.26 -15.83
CA GLN A 59 -5.27 -15.38 -14.99
C GLN A 59 -4.89 -14.88 -13.60
N ALA A 60 -5.54 -15.42 -12.57
CA ALA A 60 -5.25 -15.13 -11.19
C ALA A 60 -5.55 -16.33 -10.28
N HIS A 61 -4.97 -16.31 -9.07
CA HIS A 61 -5.22 -17.32 -8.05
C HIS A 61 -5.31 -16.66 -6.68
N ALA A 62 -6.25 -17.11 -5.85
CA ALA A 62 -6.46 -16.59 -4.52
C ALA A 62 -5.67 -17.41 -3.49
N LEU A 63 -4.93 -16.73 -2.61
CA LEU A 63 -4.25 -17.34 -1.48
C LEU A 63 -4.59 -16.59 -0.19
N ARG A 64 -4.85 -17.33 0.89
CA ARG A 64 -4.98 -16.73 2.21
C ARG A 64 -3.60 -16.35 2.74
N CYS A 65 -3.46 -15.12 3.26
CA CYS A 65 -2.22 -14.68 3.90
C CYS A 65 -2.50 -13.58 4.93
N ASP A 66 -2.12 -13.82 6.16
CA ASP A 66 -1.97 -12.78 7.18
C ASP A 66 -0.54 -12.21 7.08
N VAL A 67 -0.41 -11.02 6.51
CA VAL A 67 0.89 -10.37 6.30
C VAL A 67 1.62 -10.05 7.60
N SER A 68 0.93 -10.01 8.75
CA SER A 68 1.55 -9.80 10.06
C SER A 68 2.39 -11.00 10.52
N GLN A 69 2.26 -12.16 9.86
CA GLN A 69 2.95 -13.41 10.17
C GLN A 69 4.00 -13.71 9.09
N LEU A 70 5.28 -13.64 9.45
CA LEU A 70 6.37 -13.89 8.51
C LEU A 70 6.23 -15.26 7.80
N ALA A 71 5.94 -16.31 8.57
CA ALA A 71 5.81 -17.66 8.01
C ALA A 71 4.68 -17.78 6.96
N GLU A 72 3.59 -17.00 7.10
CA GLU A 72 2.54 -16.98 6.07
C GLU A 72 2.99 -16.24 4.80
N VAL A 73 3.84 -15.22 4.93
CA VAL A 73 4.42 -14.51 3.77
C VAL A 73 5.47 -15.36 3.06
N GLU A 74 6.26 -16.14 3.79
CA GLU A 74 7.18 -17.14 3.22
C GLU A 74 6.41 -18.21 2.44
N ALA A 75 5.38 -18.79 3.05
CA ALA A 75 4.51 -19.76 2.40
C ALA A 75 3.78 -19.19 1.18
N LEU A 76 3.35 -17.91 1.25
CA LEU A 76 2.77 -17.21 0.11
C LEU A 76 3.73 -17.15 -1.08
N ALA A 77 5.01 -16.83 -0.84
CA ALA A 77 6.01 -16.75 -1.90
C ALA A 77 6.21 -18.11 -2.59
N ASP A 78 6.35 -19.19 -1.82
CA ASP A 78 6.54 -20.52 -2.35
C ASP A 78 5.31 -21.03 -3.14
N GLN A 79 4.10 -20.82 -2.62
CA GLN A 79 2.87 -21.18 -3.29
C GLN A 79 2.63 -20.33 -4.57
N ALA A 80 2.99 -19.04 -4.52
CA ALA A 80 2.93 -18.15 -5.67
C ALA A 80 3.83 -18.66 -6.81
N GLU A 81 5.08 -18.95 -6.53
CA GLU A 81 6.04 -19.44 -7.53
C GLU A 81 5.62 -20.81 -8.08
N ALA A 82 5.08 -21.71 -7.24
CA ALA A 82 4.54 -23.00 -7.68
C ALA A 82 3.37 -22.84 -8.66
N TRP A 83 2.38 -21.95 -8.36
CA TRP A 83 1.26 -21.73 -9.25
C TRP A 83 1.66 -20.99 -10.53
N LEU A 84 2.57 -20.02 -10.43
CA LEU A 84 3.10 -19.28 -11.58
C LEU A 84 3.98 -20.15 -12.48
N GLY A 85 4.51 -21.25 -11.98
CA GLY A 85 5.48 -22.10 -12.71
C GLY A 85 6.82 -21.39 -12.93
N GLY A 86 7.17 -20.44 -12.05
CA GLY A 86 8.39 -19.63 -12.14
C GLY A 86 8.42 -18.51 -11.12
N PRO A 87 9.48 -17.69 -11.12
CA PRO A 87 9.69 -16.68 -10.09
C PRO A 87 8.66 -15.56 -10.16
N VAL A 88 8.33 -15.02 -9.00
CA VAL A 88 7.61 -13.75 -8.86
C VAL A 88 8.53 -12.61 -9.29
N ASP A 89 8.08 -11.73 -10.19
CA ASP A 89 8.84 -10.56 -10.64
C ASP A 89 8.23 -9.21 -10.25
N LEU A 90 7.00 -9.19 -9.70
CA LEU A 90 6.40 -7.97 -9.16
C LEU A 90 5.66 -8.25 -7.86
N VAL A 91 5.98 -7.47 -6.82
CA VAL A 91 5.32 -7.58 -5.51
C VAL A 91 4.67 -6.26 -5.13
N ILE A 92 3.41 -6.32 -4.70
CA ILE A 92 2.69 -5.16 -4.19
C ILE A 92 2.31 -5.42 -2.73
N ASN A 93 3.06 -4.82 -1.82
CA ASN A 93 2.78 -4.80 -0.40
C ASN A 93 1.70 -3.74 -0.14
N ASN A 94 0.43 -4.16 -0.30
CA ASN A 94 -0.71 -3.26 -0.22
C ASN A 94 -1.57 -3.49 1.04
N ALA A 95 -1.60 -4.69 1.61
CA ALA A 95 -2.39 -4.97 2.80
C ALA A 95 -2.18 -3.90 3.87
N GLY A 96 -3.28 -3.38 4.42
CA GLY A 96 -3.21 -2.31 5.39
C GLY A 96 -4.56 -1.94 5.97
N VAL A 97 -4.53 -1.35 7.15
CA VAL A 97 -5.70 -0.99 7.95
C VAL A 97 -5.64 0.45 8.44
N GLY A 98 -6.79 1.06 8.65
CA GLY A 98 -6.91 2.37 9.29
C GLY A 98 -6.81 2.25 10.80
N ALA A 99 -6.12 3.19 11.45
CA ALA A 99 -6.04 3.29 12.91
C ALA A 99 -5.93 4.74 13.34
N GLY A 100 -6.82 5.20 14.25
CA GLY A 100 -6.80 6.60 14.67
C GLY A 100 -8.06 7.06 15.38
N GLY A 101 -8.23 8.40 15.44
CA GLY A 101 -9.35 9.03 16.12
C GLY A 101 -9.08 9.36 17.60
N GLN A 102 -7.93 8.95 18.15
CA GLN A 102 -7.54 9.15 19.56
C GLN A 102 -6.22 9.89 19.65
N LEU A 103 -5.97 10.57 20.76
CA LEU A 103 -4.66 11.13 21.07
C LEU A 103 -3.64 10.00 21.29
N VAL A 104 -2.36 10.31 21.12
CA VAL A 104 -1.29 9.29 21.21
C VAL A 104 -1.31 8.56 22.57
N GLY A 105 -1.56 9.27 23.67
CA GLY A 105 -1.62 8.67 25.01
C GLY A 105 -2.90 7.91 25.32
N ASP A 106 -3.97 8.12 24.56
CA ASP A 106 -5.29 7.54 24.80
C ASP A 106 -5.55 6.28 23.96
N MET A 107 -4.77 6.08 22.91
CA MET A 107 -4.90 4.91 22.03
C MET A 107 -4.42 3.64 22.74
N PRO A 108 -5.23 2.58 22.82
CA PRO A 108 -4.83 1.29 23.42
C PRO A 108 -3.58 0.70 22.72
N MET A 109 -2.65 0.16 23.52
CA MET A 109 -1.44 -0.50 22.99
C MET A 109 -1.77 -1.65 22.03
N ALA A 110 -2.87 -2.36 22.26
CA ALA A 110 -3.33 -3.40 21.34
C ALA A 110 -3.66 -2.88 19.94
N ASP A 111 -4.15 -1.64 19.82
CA ASP A 111 -4.44 -1.02 18.53
C ASP A 111 -3.15 -0.55 17.84
N TRP A 112 -2.16 -0.08 18.61
CA TRP A 112 -0.81 0.18 18.11
C TRP A 112 -0.18 -1.09 17.54
N GLN A 113 -0.16 -2.17 18.32
CA GLN A 113 0.42 -3.45 17.92
C GLN A 113 -0.26 -4.02 16.67
N TRP A 114 -1.60 -3.97 16.62
CA TRP A 114 -2.37 -4.41 15.48
C TRP A 114 -2.06 -3.61 14.21
N ALA A 115 -2.08 -2.27 14.30
CA ALA A 115 -1.81 -1.41 13.15
C ALA A 115 -0.37 -1.54 12.64
N LEU A 116 0.61 -1.58 13.56
CA LEU A 116 2.02 -1.78 13.21
C LEU A 116 2.26 -3.19 12.64
N GLY A 117 1.61 -4.21 13.20
CA GLY A 117 1.71 -5.59 12.71
C GLY A 117 1.33 -5.72 11.24
N ILE A 118 0.26 -5.06 10.81
CA ILE A 118 -0.21 -5.13 9.43
C ILE A 118 0.51 -4.10 8.54
N ASN A 119 0.44 -2.81 8.90
CA ASN A 119 0.87 -1.72 8.03
C ASN A 119 2.39 -1.57 7.89
N LEU A 120 3.17 -2.05 8.89
CA LEU A 120 4.61 -1.95 8.89
C LEU A 120 5.26 -3.32 8.77
N TRP A 121 4.99 -4.23 9.72
CA TRP A 121 5.58 -5.57 9.67
C TRP A 121 5.19 -6.34 8.42
N GLY A 122 3.93 -6.21 7.94
CA GLY A 122 3.53 -6.80 6.67
C GLY A 122 4.36 -6.30 5.48
N VAL A 123 4.69 -5.00 5.44
CA VAL A 123 5.57 -4.45 4.40
C VAL A 123 7.01 -4.94 4.58
N ILE A 124 7.51 -4.99 5.83
CA ILE A 124 8.84 -5.54 6.13
C ILE A 124 8.93 -7.01 5.70
N HIS A 125 7.96 -7.84 6.07
CA HIS A 125 7.92 -9.26 5.70
C HIS A 125 7.92 -9.45 4.18
N GLY A 126 7.07 -8.69 3.45
CA GLY A 126 7.04 -8.73 2.00
C GLY A 126 8.39 -8.34 1.38
N CYS A 127 9.00 -7.24 1.84
CA CYS A 127 10.32 -6.84 1.37
C CYS A 127 11.39 -7.88 1.74
N HIS A 128 11.37 -8.43 2.96
CA HIS A 128 12.34 -9.43 3.43
C HIS A 128 12.30 -10.71 2.59
N VAL A 129 11.12 -11.22 2.29
CA VAL A 129 10.94 -12.48 1.55
C VAL A 129 11.22 -12.30 0.06
N PHE A 130 10.75 -11.22 -0.54
CA PHE A 130 10.80 -11.08 -2.01
C PHE A 130 12.03 -10.33 -2.52
N ALA A 131 12.65 -9.42 -1.75
CA ALA A 131 13.80 -8.67 -2.24
C ALA A 131 15.01 -9.58 -2.58
N PRO A 132 15.37 -10.61 -1.77
CA PRO A 132 16.41 -11.56 -2.15
C PRO A 132 16.08 -12.36 -3.42
N ARG A 133 14.80 -12.78 -3.57
CA ARG A 133 14.34 -13.55 -4.75
C ARG A 133 14.45 -12.70 -6.03
N LEU A 134 14.04 -11.43 -5.96
CA LEU A 134 14.16 -10.48 -7.06
C LEU A 134 15.63 -10.18 -7.40
N ARG A 135 16.52 -10.05 -6.40
CA ARG A 135 17.96 -9.88 -6.65
C ARG A 135 18.55 -11.07 -7.39
N THR A 136 18.17 -12.29 -7.04
CA THR A 136 18.58 -13.49 -7.77
C THR A 136 18.04 -13.49 -9.21
N LEU A 137 16.82 -13.00 -9.42
CA LEU A 137 16.21 -12.86 -10.75
C LEU A 137 16.87 -11.73 -11.59
N GLY A 138 17.43 -10.70 -10.95
CA GLY A 138 18.09 -9.56 -11.61
C GLY A 138 17.13 -8.61 -12.33
N ARG A 139 15.84 -8.70 -12.06
CA ARG A 139 14.80 -7.83 -12.64
C ARG A 139 13.54 -7.83 -11.77
N GLY A 140 12.63 -6.88 -12.05
CA GLY A 140 11.31 -6.86 -11.44
C GLY A 140 11.03 -5.60 -10.63
N GLY A 141 10.12 -5.68 -9.66
CA GLY A 141 9.78 -4.51 -8.85
C GLY A 141 9.07 -4.83 -7.55
N ILE A 142 9.14 -3.86 -6.64
CA ILE A 142 8.39 -3.84 -5.37
C ILE A 142 7.63 -2.52 -5.28
N ILE A 143 6.33 -2.60 -5.03
CA ILE A 143 5.50 -1.45 -4.68
C ILE A 143 5.10 -1.59 -3.22
N ASN A 144 5.43 -0.58 -2.41
CA ASN A 144 4.94 -0.46 -1.04
C ASN A 144 3.84 0.60 -0.96
N VAL A 145 2.64 0.19 -0.52
CA VAL A 145 1.52 1.12 -0.36
C VAL A 145 1.65 1.84 0.99
N CYS A 146 2.25 3.01 0.91
CA CYS A 146 2.37 3.98 1.98
C CYS A 146 1.09 4.83 2.10
N SER A 147 1.22 6.12 2.41
CA SER A 147 0.15 7.11 2.47
C SER A 147 0.74 8.51 2.51
N THR A 148 -0.02 9.53 2.23
CA THR A 148 0.31 10.92 2.61
C THR A 148 0.54 11.04 4.13
N ALA A 149 -0.08 10.19 4.94
CA ALA A 149 0.19 10.06 6.38
C ALA A 149 1.66 9.78 6.71
N SER A 150 2.42 9.19 5.78
CA SER A 150 3.87 8.94 5.94
C SER A 150 4.67 10.22 6.21
N PHE A 151 4.17 11.36 5.79
CA PHE A 151 4.82 12.66 5.97
C PHE A 151 3.89 13.75 6.49
N ALA A 152 2.57 13.64 6.38
CA ALA A 152 1.62 14.63 6.87
C ALA A 152 1.60 14.71 8.40
N ALA A 153 1.73 13.58 9.09
CA ALA A 153 1.67 13.48 10.55
C ALA A 153 0.41 14.14 11.13
N ALA A 154 -0.76 13.79 10.57
CA ALA A 154 -2.05 14.33 10.99
C ALA A 154 -2.32 14.00 12.48
N PRO A 155 -2.85 14.95 13.28
CA PRO A 155 -3.25 14.68 14.66
C PRO A 155 -4.23 13.51 14.76
N ARG A 156 -4.23 12.84 15.92
CA ARG A 156 -5.11 11.70 16.26
C ARG A 156 -4.97 10.46 15.35
N MET A 157 -3.87 10.36 14.60
CA MET A 157 -3.57 9.21 13.73
C MET A 157 -2.21 8.59 14.06
N GLY A 158 -1.83 8.56 15.34
CA GLY A 158 -0.48 8.18 15.79
C GLY A 158 0.02 6.87 15.19
N ALA A 159 -0.68 5.75 15.43
CA ALA A 159 -0.24 4.43 14.97
C ALA A 159 -0.21 4.35 13.44
N TYR A 160 -1.20 4.93 12.75
CA TYR A 160 -1.23 4.97 11.29
C TYR A 160 -0.07 5.78 10.71
N ASN A 161 0.15 7.02 11.22
CA ASN A 161 1.24 7.87 10.77
C ASN A 161 2.61 7.20 10.95
N VAL A 162 2.86 6.62 12.14
CA VAL A 162 4.12 5.93 12.45
C VAL A 162 4.32 4.75 11.51
N SER A 163 3.31 3.89 11.33
CA SER A 163 3.41 2.74 10.45
C SER A 163 3.72 3.12 9.00
N LYS A 164 3.03 4.13 8.48
CA LYS A 164 3.20 4.57 7.09
C LYS A 164 4.49 5.38 6.88
N ALA A 165 4.94 6.13 7.88
CA ALA A 165 6.24 6.81 7.84
C ALA A 165 7.39 5.80 7.81
N ALA A 166 7.34 4.77 8.64
CA ALA A 166 8.34 3.70 8.66
C ALA A 166 8.34 2.89 7.35
N ALA A 167 7.17 2.56 6.78
CA ALA A 167 7.06 1.91 5.49
C ALA A 167 7.66 2.75 4.34
N LEU A 168 7.53 4.09 4.41
CA LEU A 168 8.16 4.99 3.44
C LEU A 168 9.69 4.98 3.60
N ALA A 169 10.21 5.11 4.82
CA ALA A 169 11.65 5.04 5.08
C ALA A 169 12.27 3.71 4.62
N LEU A 170 11.58 2.57 4.86
CA LEU A 170 11.98 1.27 4.34
C LEU A 170 12.03 1.27 2.80
N SER A 171 11.05 1.87 2.14
CA SER A 171 11.00 1.95 0.68
C SER A 171 12.15 2.78 0.11
N GLU A 172 12.52 3.88 0.77
CA GLU A 172 13.66 4.72 0.41
C GLU A 172 14.99 3.95 0.55
N THR A 173 15.18 3.25 1.68
CA THR A 173 16.34 2.39 1.92
C THR A 173 16.44 1.29 0.87
N LEU A 174 15.35 0.55 0.65
CA LEU A 174 15.32 -0.54 -0.32
C LEU A 174 15.59 -0.04 -1.75
N SER A 175 15.08 1.14 -2.11
CA SER A 175 15.37 1.75 -3.42
C SER A 175 16.85 2.04 -3.63
N ALA A 176 17.53 2.51 -2.58
CA ALA A 176 18.97 2.74 -2.62
C ALA A 176 19.76 1.43 -2.74
N GLU A 177 19.36 0.38 -2.00
CA GLU A 177 19.97 -0.95 -2.04
C GLU A 177 19.78 -1.66 -3.40
N MET A 178 18.66 -1.38 -4.08
CA MET A 178 18.34 -1.97 -5.39
C MET A 178 18.90 -1.16 -6.56
N ALA A 179 19.61 -0.06 -6.32
CA ALA A 179 20.21 0.73 -7.39
C ALA A 179 21.17 -0.12 -8.25
N GLY A 180 20.98 -0.10 -9.57
CA GLY A 180 21.79 -0.84 -10.52
C GLY A 180 21.46 -2.33 -10.66
N THR A 181 20.55 -2.89 -9.87
CA THR A 181 20.20 -4.34 -9.89
C THR A 181 19.14 -4.71 -10.93
N GLY A 182 18.52 -3.73 -11.60
CA GLY A 182 17.39 -3.97 -12.51
C GLY A 182 16.02 -4.05 -11.81
N ILE A 183 15.97 -3.88 -10.49
CA ILE A 183 14.76 -3.94 -9.68
C ILE A 183 14.27 -2.52 -9.39
N ALA A 184 13.01 -2.24 -9.72
CA ALA A 184 12.36 -0.97 -9.42
C ALA A 184 11.68 -1.00 -8.04
N VAL A 185 11.81 0.07 -7.26
CA VAL A 185 11.08 0.24 -5.98
C VAL A 185 10.22 1.48 -6.05
N THR A 186 8.95 1.34 -5.68
CA THR A 186 7.97 2.44 -5.70
C THR A 186 7.22 2.52 -4.38
N ALA A 187 7.19 3.71 -3.79
CA ALA A 187 6.38 4.04 -2.62
C ALA A 187 5.14 4.83 -3.07
N LEU A 188 3.97 4.23 -2.97
CA LEU A 188 2.70 4.87 -3.28
C LEU A 188 2.20 5.64 -2.05
N CYS A 189 2.06 6.96 -2.16
CA CYS A 189 1.63 7.84 -1.08
C CYS A 189 0.33 8.58 -1.44
N PRO A 190 -0.83 7.94 -1.47
CA PRO A 190 -2.10 8.56 -1.79
C PRO A 190 -2.64 9.37 -0.59
N THR A 191 -3.55 10.30 -0.86
CA THR A 191 -4.46 10.88 0.14
C THR A 191 -5.73 10.04 0.26
N PHE A 192 -6.88 10.60 -0.01
CA PHE A 192 -8.14 9.90 0.07
C PHE A 192 -8.40 9.07 -1.20
N VAL A 193 -8.65 7.78 -1.02
CA VAL A 193 -9.04 6.84 -2.08
C VAL A 193 -10.33 6.15 -1.64
N LYS A 194 -11.28 5.99 -2.54
CA LYS A 194 -12.58 5.36 -2.28
C LYS A 194 -12.41 3.89 -1.96
N THR A 195 -12.18 3.58 -0.68
CA THR A 195 -11.94 2.25 -0.14
C THR A 195 -12.62 2.06 1.20
N ASN A 196 -12.64 0.83 1.71
CA ASN A 196 -13.22 0.51 3.01
C ASN A 196 -12.28 0.75 4.20
N ILE A 197 -11.10 1.34 4.00
CA ILE A 197 -10.04 1.44 5.02
C ILE A 197 -10.48 2.18 6.30
N ALA A 198 -11.41 3.13 6.20
CA ALA A 198 -11.96 3.82 7.36
C ALA A 198 -13.00 2.98 8.10
N ARG A 199 -13.86 2.29 7.35
CA ARG A 199 -14.94 1.45 7.90
C ARG A 199 -14.40 0.19 8.57
N ASP A 200 -13.42 -0.44 7.95
CA ASP A 200 -12.85 -1.72 8.40
C ASP A 200 -11.66 -1.51 9.36
N GLY A 201 -11.32 -0.25 9.69
CA GLY A 201 -10.25 0.14 10.60
C GLY A 201 -10.67 0.24 12.07
N ARG A 202 -9.66 0.38 12.94
CA ARG A 202 -9.86 0.75 14.35
C ARG A 202 -9.76 2.27 14.49
N ILE A 203 -10.81 2.95 14.06
CA ILE A 203 -10.93 4.41 14.07
C ILE A 203 -12.15 4.78 14.91
N SER A 204 -12.07 5.86 15.70
CA SER A 204 -13.24 6.34 16.44
C SER A 204 -14.41 6.64 15.49
N GLU A 205 -15.63 6.37 15.92
CA GLU A 205 -16.83 6.44 15.06
C GLU A 205 -16.99 7.79 14.36
N GLY A 206 -16.78 8.90 15.09
CA GLY A 206 -16.85 10.24 14.51
C GLY A 206 -15.80 10.49 13.44
N SER A 207 -14.55 10.05 13.68
CA SER A 207 -13.45 10.19 12.71
C SER A 207 -13.64 9.28 11.49
N SER A 208 -14.19 8.08 11.68
CA SER A 208 -14.51 7.15 10.57
C SER A 208 -15.57 7.75 9.64
N ARG A 209 -16.69 8.23 10.19
CA ARG A 209 -17.77 8.87 9.41
C ARG A 209 -17.28 10.11 8.64
N LEU A 210 -16.39 10.91 9.25
CA LEU A 210 -15.81 12.07 8.57
C LEU A 210 -14.89 11.63 7.42
N ALA A 211 -14.02 10.64 7.67
CA ALA A 211 -13.13 10.11 6.65
C ALA A 211 -13.91 9.51 5.47
N GLU A 212 -14.98 8.75 5.72
CA GLU A 212 -15.85 8.19 4.68
C GLU A 212 -16.47 9.31 3.83
N LYS A 213 -17.07 10.34 4.44
CA LYS A 213 -17.63 11.48 3.70
C LYS A 213 -16.60 12.17 2.81
N ILE A 214 -15.37 12.37 3.32
CA ILE A 214 -14.29 12.98 2.54
C ILE A 214 -13.88 12.05 1.39
N MET A 215 -13.74 10.74 1.63
CA MET A 215 -13.40 9.77 0.59
C MET A 215 -14.46 9.70 -0.50
N ASP A 216 -15.74 9.76 -0.15
CA ASP A 216 -16.84 9.75 -1.12
C ASP A 216 -16.86 11.03 -1.98
N LEU A 217 -16.57 12.18 -1.38
CA LEU A 217 -16.65 13.47 -2.06
C LEU A 217 -15.45 13.74 -2.97
N ILE A 218 -14.23 13.55 -2.47
CA ILE A 218 -12.99 13.92 -3.17
C ILE A 218 -12.00 12.78 -3.38
N GLY A 219 -12.32 11.59 -2.89
CA GLY A 219 -11.44 10.42 -3.02
C GLY A 219 -11.27 9.98 -4.48
N PHE A 220 -10.04 9.63 -4.84
CA PHE A 220 -9.75 9.06 -6.16
C PHE A 220 -10.30 7.63 -6.26
N ALA A 221 -10.67 7.24 -7.47
CA ALA A 221 -11.00 5.85 -7.78
C ALA A 221 -9.73 4.97 -7.61
N PRO A 222 -9.84 3.79 -6.96
CA PRO A 222 -8.71 2.87 -6.78
C PRO A 222 -8.01 2.50 -8.09
N GLU A 223 -8.77 2.34 -9.17
CA GLU A 223 -8.28 1.98 -10.51
C GLU A 223 -7.30 3.04 -11.06
N ARG A 224 -7.64 4.32 -10.87
CA ARG A 224 -6.77 5.43 -11.27
C ARG A 224 -5.46 5.42 -10.48
N VAL A 225 -5.54 5.13 -9.18
CA VAL A 225 -4.36 5.06 -8.30
C VAL A 225 -3.46 3.90 -8.73
N ALA A 226 -4.02 2.70 -8.92
CA ALA A 226 -3.30 1.52 -9.36
C ALA A 226 -2.60 1.75 -10.71
N LYS A 227 -3.34 2.23 -11.72
CA LYS A 227 -2.79 2.52 -13.05
C LYS A 227 -1.65 3.54 -12.99
N THR A 228 -1.85 4.67 -12.30
CA THR A 228 -0.82 5.71 -12.17
C THR A 228 0.45 5.16 -11.50
N THR A 229 0.29 4.27 -10.50
CA THR A 229 1.42 3.70 -9.77
C THR A 229 2.20 2.71 -10.62
N LEU A 230 1.53 1.83 -11.37
CA LEU A 230 2.18 0.89 -12.28
C LEU A 230 2.91 1.64 -13.42
N ASP A 231 2.32 2.69 -13.95
CA ASP A 231 2.97 3.54 -14.97
C ASP A 231 4.20 4.27 -14.42
N ALA A 232 4.23 4.58 -13.12
CA ALA A 232 5.37 5.18 -12.44
C ALA A 232 6.47 4.14 -12.14
N LEU A 233 6.11 2.93 -11.73
CA LEU A 233 7.02 1.80 -11.56
C LEU A 233 7.79 1.52 -12.86
N ASP A 234 7.09 1.50 -14.00
CA ASP A 234 7.69 1.28 -15.33
C ASP A 234 8.72 2.37 -15.71
N LYS A 235 8.63 3.54 -15.07
CA LYS A 235 9.58 4.66 -15.20
C LYS A 235 10.62 4.70 -14.08
N ASN A 236 10.66 3.67 -13.23
CA ASN A 236 11.54 3.58 -12.06
C ASN A 236 11.42 4.80 -11.10
N GLN A 237 10.18 5.27 -10.88
CA GLN A 237 9.90 6.37 -9.98
C GLN A 237 9.70 5.87 -8.56
N LEU A 238 10.51 6.35 -7.61
CA LEU A 238 10.37 5.97 -6.20
C LEU A 238 9.09 6.53 -5.57
N TYR A 239 8.82 7.83 -5.72
CA TYR A 239 7.65 8.44 -5.08
C TYR A 239 6.49 8.61 -6.04
N VAL A 240 5.32 8.08 -5.65
CA VAL A 240 4.07 8.27 -6.38
C VAL A 240 3.06 8.97 -5.48
N LEU A 241 2.78 10.22 -5.81
CA LEU A 241 1.78 11.07 -5.15
C LEU A 241 0.67 11.38 -6.17
N PRO A 242 -0.37 10.53 -6.28
CA PRO A 242 -1.34 10.63 -7.36
C PRO A 242 -2.13 11.94 -7.32
N GLN A 243 -2.52 12.37 -6.12
CA GLN A 243 -3.36 13.55 -5.90
C GLN A 243 -2.53 14.83 -5.79
N PHE A 244 -3.15 15.95 -6.14
CA PHE A 244 -2.51 17.27 -6.05
C PHE A 244 -2.22 17.69 -4.61
N ASP A 245 -3.17 17.45 -3.71
CA ASP A 245 -3.04 17.72 -2.27
C ASP A 245 -1.87 16.93 -1.63
N ALA A 246 -1.69 15.63 -1.99
CA ALA A 246 -0.54 14.86 -1.55
C ALA A 246 0.79 15.56 -1.91
N ARG A 247 0.90 16.07 -3.14
CA ARG A 247 2.09 16.80 -3.61
C ARG A 247 2.31 18.10 -2.88
N MET A 248 1.22 18.83 -2.60
CA MET A 248 1.29 20.09 -1.84
C MET A 248 1.72 19.87 -0.39
N ILE A 249 1.16 18.87 0.29
CA ILE A 249 1.53 18.49 1.65
C ILE A 249 3.00 18.07 1.71
N TRP A 250 3.44 17.22 0.78
CA TRP A 250 4.82 16.75 0.70
C TRP A 250 5.81 17.90 0.53
N ARG A 251 5.52 18.85 -0.37
CA ARG A 251 6.35 20.05 -0.61
C ARG A 251 6.36 20.98 0.60
N SER A 252 5.20 21.29 1.16
CA SER A 252 5.06 22.21 2.29
C SER A 252 5.85 21.72 3.49
N LYS A 253 5.76 20.43 3.83
CA LYS A 253 6.51 19.86 4.95
C LYS A 253 8.02 19.85 4.72
N ARG A 254 8.48 19.66 3.50
CA ARG A 254 9.93 19.68 3.18
C ARG A 254 10.51 21.08 3.16
N LEU A 255 9.77 22.08 2.67
CA LEU A 255 10.22 23.46 2.53
C LEU A 255 10.08 24.24 3.84
N ALA A 256 9.05 24.00 4.63
CA ALA A 256 8.74 24.76 5.84
C ALA A 256 8.23 23.84 6.98
N PRO A 257 9.05 22.89 7.49
CA PRO A 257 8.58 21.85 8.42
C PRO A 257 8.04 22.42 9.73
N ALA A 258 8.66 23.47 10.29
CA ALA A 258 8.21 24.10 11.52
C ALA A 258 6.84 24.81 11.35
N LEU A 259 6.65 25.51 10.22
CA LEU A 259 5.38 26.19 9.92
C LEU A 259 4.27 25.17 9.70
N TYR A 260 4.56 24.10 8.97
CA TYR A 260 3.64 22.99 8.76
C TYR A 260 3.18 22.36 10.10
N ALA A 261 4.13 22.07 11.01
CA ALA A 261 3.81 21.48 12.30
C ALA A 261 2.93 22.42 13.17
N ARG A 262 3.22 23.73 13.15
CA ARG A 262 2.39 24.73 13.84
C ARG A 262 0.94 24.76 13.26
N GLY A 263 0.81 24.72 11.94
CA GLY A 263 -0.50 24.66 11.27
C GLY A 263 -1.30 23.41 11.65
N ALA A 264 -0.66 22.23 11.67
CA ALA A 264 -1.28 20.98 12.11
C ALA A 264 -1.75 21.06 13.58
N GLY A 265 -0.96 21.68 14.47
CA GLY A 265 -1.32 21.92 15.87
C GLY A 265 -2.56 22.83 16.02
N LEU A 266 -2.66 23.89 15.21
CA LEU A 266 -3.82 24.77 15.20
C LEU A 266 -5.09 24.01 14.74
N ILE A 267 -5.00 23.20 13.70
CA ILE A 267 -6.12 22.36 13.25
C ILE A 267 -6.60 21.45 14.39
N ASN A 268 -5.70 20.78 15.10
CA ASN A 268 -6.09 19.93 16.22
C ASN A 268 -6.78 20.72 17.35
N ARG A 269 -6.30 21.95 17.62
CA ARG A 269 -6.86 22.79 18.68
C ARG A 269 -8.29 23.26 18.37
N TYR A 270 -8.59 23.63 17.13
CA TYR A 270 -9.87 24.21 16.74
C TYR A 270 -10.88 23.18 16.21
N ALA A 271 -10.42 22.12 15.54
CA ALA A 271 -11.30 21.04 15.08
C ALA A 271 -11.52 19.93 16.14
N GLY A 272 -10.59 19.80 17.10
CA GLY A 272 -10.66 18.77 18.13
C GLY A 272 -11.74 18.95 19.19
N SER A 273 -12.36 20.14 19.28
CA SER A 273 -13.49 20.42 20.17
C SER A 273 -14.85 20.01 19.57
N SER A 274 -14.87 19.62 18.29
CA SER A 274 -16.09 19.27 17.53
C SER A 274 -16.13 17.77 17.11
N LEU A 275 -15.10 16.99 17.44
CA LEU A 275 -14.94 15.55 17.20
C LEU A 275 -14.82 14.78 18.52
#